data_afbe3c8f06571e7f68a05a1f5788fdb9
#
_entry.id   afbe3c8f06571e7f68a05a1f5788fdb9
#
_cell.length_a   1.000
_cell.length_b   1.000
_cell.length_c   1.000
_cell.angle_alpha   90.00
_cell.angle_beta   90.00
_cell.angle_gamma   90.00
#
_symmetry.space_group_name_H-M   'P 1'
#
loop_
_entity.id
_entity.type
_entity.pdbx_description
1 polymer ?
#
loop_
_entity_poly.entity_id
_entity_poly.type
_entity_poly.pdbx_seq_one_letter_code
_entity_poly.pdbx_strand_id
1 'polypeptide(L)'
;MAKERTDQDVSLPDRFETVPKAKIGGAYVDAVIDLLARTIFYKVGHHGSQNATLKQHGLELMTSPDLSAFIPTNQQDALKVKWGEMPFKRILEDLEKRTSQRVIRADDPWIGQPAGKPQFGAPSGAVLGLQHDEKNGLWVELDIA
;
A
#
# COMPACT_ATOMS: atom_id res chain seq x y z
N MET A 1 -0.91 -0.03 -36.62
CA MET A 1 -2.20 -0.38 -36.02
C MET A 1 -1.92 -1.01 -34.66
N ALA A 2 -2.08 -0.23 -33.61
CA ALA A 2 -1.95 -0.72 -32.25
C ALA A 2 -3.25 -1.40 -31.85
N LYS A 3 -3.14 -2.66 -31.46
CA LYS A 3 -4.28 -3.47 -31.01
C LYS A 3 -4.67 -2.97 -29.61
N GLU A 4 -5.82 -2.34 -29.49
CA GLU A 4 -6.44 -2.04 -28.20
C GLU A 4 -6.51 -3.32 -27.37
N ARG A 5 -5.85 -3.31 -26.21
CA ARG A 5 -6.13 -4.31 -25.18
C ARG A 5 -7.47 -3.94 -24.58
N THR A 6 -8.50 -4.64 -24.96
CA THR A 6 -9.75 -4.64 -24.21
C THR A 6 -9.46 -5.08 -22.79
N ASP A 7 -9.94 -4.29 -21.82
CA ASP A 7 -10.07 -4.67 -20.41
C ASP A 7 -10.92 -5.95 -20.32
N GLN A 8 -10.27 -7.08 -20.52
CA GLN A 8 -10.84 -8.31 -20.05
C GLN A 8 -10.61 -8.28 -18.54
N ASP A 9 -11.71 -8.22 -17.83
CA ASP A 9 -11.84 -8.56 -16.41
C ASP A 9 -11.16 -9.91 -16.19
N VAL A 10 -9.84 -9.86 -15.94
CA VAL A 10 -9.08 -11.04 -15.54
C VAL A 10 -9.47 -11.25 -14.10
N SER A 11 -10.59 -11.93 -13.90
CA SER A 11 -10.88 -12.58 -12.65
C SER A 11 -9.61 -13.36 -12.29
N LEU A 12 -8.89 -12.88 -11.27
CA LEU A 12 -7.75 -13.62 -10.74
C LEU A 12 -8.23 -15.05 -10.51
N PRO A 13 -7.49 -16.04 -11.02
CA PRO A 13 -7.86 -17.41 -10.72
C PRO A 13 -7.96 -17.52 -9.21
N ASP A 14 -9.04 -18.09 -8.75
CA ASP A 14 -9.39 -18.36 -7.34
C ASP A 14 -8.31 -19.21 -6.65
N ARG A 15 -7.06 -18.73 -6.64
CA ARG A 15 -5.98 -19.40 -5.91
C ARG A 15 -6.24 -19.47 -4.41
N PHE A 16 -7.16 -18.64 -3.92
CA PHE A 16 -7.61 -18.72 -2.53
C PHE A 16 -8.86 -19.58 -2.34
N GLU A 17 -9.61 -19.88 -3.40
CA GLU A 17 -10.70 -20.87 -3.30
C GLU A 17 -10.20 -22.32 -3.29
N THR A 18 -8.98 -22.57 -3.76
CA THR A 18 -8.37 -23.92 -3.75
C THR A 18 -7.59 -24.25 -2.50
N VAL A 19 -7.47 -23.36 -1.52
CA VAL A 19 -7.13 -23.79 -0.17
C VAL A 19 -8.34 -24.60 0.33
N PRO A 20 -8.17 -25.93 0.57
CA PRO A 20 -9.30 -26.77 0.87
C PRO A 20 -10.04 -26.22 2.08
N LYS A 21 -11.21 -25.63 1.87
CA LYS A 21 -12.14 -25.23 2.95
C LYS A 21 -12.50 -26.41 3.88
N ALA A 22 -12.13 -27.62 3.48
CA ALA A 22 -12.57 -28.85 4.10
C ALA A 22 -11.74 -29.33 5.31
N LYS A 23 -10.58 -28.73 5.62
CA LYS A 23 -9.77 -29.23 6.76
C LYS A 23 -9.14 -28.16 7.66
N ILE A 24 -9.24 -26.90 7.31
CA ILE A 24 -8.76 -25.82 8.19
C ILE A 24 -9.99 -24.92 8.39
N GLY A 25 -10.93 -25.39 9.20
CA GLY A 25 -12.19 -24.74 9.46
C GLY A 25 -12.05 -23.26 9.81
N GLY A 26 -13.14 -22.56 10.05
CA GLY A 26 -13.24 -21.12 10.33
C GLY A 26 -12.07 -20.47 11.07
N ALA A 27 -11.38 -21.22 11.91
CA ALA A 27 -10.20 -20.78 12.66
C ALA A 27 -9.03 -20.25 11.80
N TYR A 28 -8.82 -20.78 10.57
CA TYR A 28 -7.75 -20.26 9.71
C TYR A 28 -8.15 -18.93 9.05
N VAL A 29 -9.38 -18.84 8.61
CA VAL A 29 -9.93 -17.59 8.03
C VAL A 29 -9.97 -16.51 9.10
N ASP A 30 -10.40 -16.86 10.31
CA ASP A 30 -10.45 -15.94 11.45
C ASP A 30 -9.05 -15.46 11.84
N ALA A 31 -8.05 -16.35 11.83
CA ALA A 31 -6.66 -15.99 12.11
C ALA A 31 -6.07 -15.03 11.06
N VAL A 32 -6.38 -15.22 9.77
CA VAL A 32 -5.93 -14.30 8.70
C VAL A 32 -6.61 -12.94 8.84
N ILE A 33 -7.91 -12.92 9.11
CA ILE A 33 -8.65 -11.67 9.35
C ILE A 33 -8.08 -10.94 10.56
N ASP A 34 -7.82 -11.64 11.65
CA ASP A 34 -7.23 -11.06 12.86
C ASP A 34 -5.83 -10.48 12.59
N LEU A 35 -4.98 -11.20 11.85
CA LEU A 35 -3.64 -10.72 11.48
C LEU A 35 -3.71 -9.45 10.62
N LEU A 36 -4.59 -9.43 9.62
CA LEU A 36 -4.78 -8.27 8.77
C LEU A 36 -5.35 -7.09 9.56
N ALA A 37 -6.30 -7.34 10.43
CA ALA A 37 -6.92 -6.30 11.26
C ALA A 37 -5.91 -5.60 12.19
N ARG A 38 -4.85 -6.30 12.60
CA ARG A 38 -3.77 -5.77 13.45
C ARG A 38 -2.59 -5.20 12.68
N THR A 39 -2.64 -5.18 11.36
CA THR A 39 -1.55 -4.63 10.53
C THR A 39 -1.36 -3.16 10.81
N ILE A 40 -0.18 -2.77 11.24
CA ILE A 40 0.20 -1.37 11.52
C ILE A 40 1.09 -0.77 10.44
N PHE A 41 1.73 -1.61 9.62
CA PHE A 41 2.52 -1.18 8.47
C PHE A 41 2.27 -2.06 7.26
N TYR A 42 1.96 -1.43 6.13
CA TYR A 42 1.70 -2.10 4.87
C TYR A 42 2.60 -1.56 3.75
N LYS A 43 3.55 -2.37 3.30
CA LYS A 43 4.30 -2.06 2.09
C LYS A 43 3.51 -2.52 0.87
N VAL A 44 3.05 -1.57 0.07
CA VAL A 44 2.33 -1.85 -1.17
C VAL A 44 3.24 -2.56 -2.16
N GLY A 45 2.78 -3.72 -2.64
CA GLY A 45 3.50 -4.49 -3.65
C GLY A 45 3.28 -3.97 -5.06
N HIS A 46 3.96 -4.58 -6.02
CA HIS A 46 3.70 -4.46 -7.45
C HIS A 46 3.52 -3.01 -7.95
N HIS A 47 4.36 -2.11 -7.44
CA HIS A 47 4.36 -0.68 -7.81
C HIS A 47 3.04 0.08 -7.54
N GLY A 48 2.15 -0.46 -6.72
CA GLY A 48 0.82 0.12 -6.51
C GLY A 48 -0.09 0.02 -7.73
N SER A 49 0.10 -0.99 -8.58
CA SER A 49 -0.79 -1.25 -9.71
C SER A 49 -2.18 -1.70 -9.24
N GLN A 50 -3.14 -1.69 -10.14
CA GLN A 50 -4.52 -2.10 -9.86
C GLN A 50 -4.61 -3.47 -9.16
N ASN A 51 -3.67 -4.37 -9.45
CA ASN A 51 -3.60 -5.72 -8.88
C ASN A 51 -2.66 -5.81 -7.66
N ALA A 52 -2.07 -4.71 -7.22
CA ALA A 52 -1.09 -4.70 -6.13
C ALA A 52 -1.69 -5.05 -4.78
N THR A 53 -2.97 -4.77 -4.63
CA THR A 53 -3.69 -4.97 -3.37
C THR A 53 -5.06 -5.55 -3.69
N LEU A 54 -5.34 -6.73 -3.14
CA LEU A 54 -6.67 -7.32 -3.25
C LEU A 54 -7.68 -6.42 -2.55
N LYS A 55 -8.73 -6.05 -3.26
CA LYS A 55 -9.82 -5.25 -2.70
C LYS A 55 -10.69 -6.10 -1.77
N GLN A 56 -10.94 -7.35 -2.16
CA GLN A 56 -11.65 -8.32 -1.33
C GLN A 56 -10.62 -9.24 -0.65
N HIS A 57 -10.69 -9.36 0.66
CA HIS A 57 -9.77 -10.16 1.49
C HIS A 57 -8.34 -9.60 1.59
N GLY A 58 -8.16 -8.31 1.40
CA GLY A 58 -6.87 -7.63 1.49
C GLY A 58 -6.96 -6.32 2.28
N LEU A 59 -6.84 -5.20 1.59
CA LEU A 59 -6.77 -3.87 2.21
C LEU A 59 -7.97 -3.56 3.12
N GLU A 60 -9.17 -3.99 2.76
CA GLU A 60 -10.36 -3.74 3.58
C GLU A 60 -10.36 -4.46 4.93
N LEU A 61 -9.54 -5.49 5.08
CA LEU A 61 -9.36 -6.21 6.35
C LEU A 61 -8.30 -5.57 7.24
N MET A 62 -7.49 -4.65 6.70
CA MET A 62 -6.52 -3.89 7.48
C MET A 62 -7.23 -2.73 8.17
N THR A 63 -7.75 -2.98 9.35
CA THR A 63 -8.64 -2.06 10.07
C THR A 63 -8.00 -1.39 11.28
N SER A 64 -6.71 -1.62 11.51
CA SER A 64 -5.99 -0.96 12.59
C SER A 64 -6.06 0.57 12.46
N PRO A 65 -6.41 1.31 13.52
CA PRO A 65 -6.34 2.78 13.53
C PRO A 65 -4.91 3.29 13.39
N ASP A 66 -3.93 2.44 13.67
CA ASP A 66 -2.50 2.75 13.60
C ASP A 66 -1.88 2.38 12.24
N LEU A 67 -2.69 1.93 11.28
CA LEU A 67 -2.19 1.55 9.96
C LEU A 67 -1.45 2.71 9.30
N SER A 68 -0.29 2.40 8.76
CA SER A 68 0.51 3.25 7.86
C SER A 68 0.88 2.47 6.61
N ALA A 69 1.20 3.15 5.53
CA ALA A 69 1.53 2.50 4.27
C ALA A 69 2.76 3.13 3.60
N PHE A 70 3.48 2.32 2.83
CA PHE A 70 4.56 2.75 1.97
C PHE A 70 4.34 2.25 0.55
N ILE A 71 4.45 3.17 -0.41
CA ILE A 71 4.33 2.89 -1.85
C ILE A 71 5.68 3.10 -2.52
N PRO A 72 6.41 2.03 -2.90
CA PRO A 72 7.76 2.11 -3.45
C PRO A 72 7.75 2.45 -4.94
N THR A 73 7.02 3.48 -5.35
CA THR A 73 6.87 3.83 -6.77
C THR A 73 7.12 5.31 -6.97
N ASN A 74 7.96 5.61 -7.96
CA ASN A 74 8.10 6.94 -8.52
C ASN A 74 7.20 7.05 -9.76
N GLN A 75 6.20 7.93 -9.71
CA GLN A 75 5.23 8.13 -10.78
C GLN A 75 5.89 8.61 -12.08
N GLN A 76 6.86 9.50 -11.98
CA GLN A 76 7.58 10.02 -13.14
C GLN A 76 8.33 8.91 -13.88
N ASP A 77 8.98 8.03 -13.13
CA ASP A 77 9.71 6.90 -13.72
C ASP A 77 8.77 5.85 -14.28
N ALA A 78 7.64 5.60 -13.64
CA ALA A 78 6.60 4.71 -14.15
C ALA A 78 6.07 5.19 -15.52
N LEU A 79 5.86 6.49 -15.66
CA LEU A 79 5.44 7.09 -16.94
C LEU A 79 6.51 6.95 -18.03
N LYS A 80 7.79 7.18 -17.71
CA LYS A 80 8.91 7.03 -18.65
C LYS A 80 9.01 5.62 -19.22
N VAL A 81 8.78 4.60 -18.39
CA VAL A 81 8.83 3.20 -18.81
C VAL A 81 7.48 2.67 -19.31
N LYS A 82 6.49 3.56 -19.50
CA LYS A 82 5.17 3.25 -20.05
C LYS A 82 4.36 2.22 -19.23
N TRP A 83 4.54 2.21 -17.92
CA TRP A 83 3.74 1.37 -17.03
C TRP A 83 2.34 1.93 -16.75
N GLY A 84 2.06 3.15 -17.25
CA GLY A 84 0.81 3.84 -17.01
C GLY A 84 0.83 4.66 -15.71
N GLU A 85 -0.33 5.02 -15.24
CA GLU A 85 -0.49 5.80 -14.02
C GLU A 85 -0.27 4.91 -12.79
N MET A 86 0.89 5.07 -12.16
CA MET A 86 1.23 4.34 -10.93
C MET A 86 1.81 5.28 -9.87
N PRO A 87 1.43 5.15 -8.61
CA PRO A 87 0.45 4.18 -8.10
C PRO A 87 -0.96 4.43 -8.68
N PHE A 88 -1.76 3.37 -8.77
CA PHE A 88 -3.13 3.47 -9.25
C PHE A 88 -3.94 4.37 -8.31
N LYS A 89 -4.53 5.42 -8.85
CA LYS A 89 -5.17 6.50 -8.10
C LYS A 89 -6.14 6.01 -7.02
N ARG A 90 -6.97 5.03 -7.35
CA ARG A 90 -7.95 4.49 -6.41
C ARG A 90 -7.31 3.77 -5.21
N ILE A 91 -6.18 3.08 -5.43
CA ILE A 91 -5.43 2.45 -4.33
C ILE A 91 -4.86 3.52 -3.42
N LEU A 92 -4.32 4.59 -3.97
CA LEU A 92 -3.80 5.71 -3.19
C LEU A 92 -4.91 6.34 -2.33
N GLU A 93 -6.05 6.67 -2.91
CA GLU A 93 -7.20 7.23 -2.21
C GLU A 93 -7.70 6.31 -1.08
N ASP A 94 -7.80 5.01 -1.34
CA ASP A 94 -8.20 4.01 -0.33
C ASP A 94 -7.18 3.90 0.81
N LEU A 95 -5.89 3.95 0.50
CA LEU A 95 -4.82 3.94 1.49
C LEU A 95 -4.85 5.21 2.34
N GLU A 96 -4.87 6.39 1.72
CA GLU A 96 -4.92 7.66 2.42
C GLU A 96 -6.08 7.74 3.42
N LYS A 97 -7.24 7.26 3.00
CA LYS A 97 -8.43 7.20 3.87
C LYS A 97 -8.25 6.24 5.04
N ARG A 98 -7.74 5.04 4.81
CA ARG A 98 -7.60 3.99 5.83
C ARG A 98 -6.49 4.28 6.82
N THR A 99 -5.43 4.88 6.36
CA THR A 99 -4.26 5.22 7.19
C THR A 99 -4.38 6.59 7.85
N SER A 100 -5.47 7.31 7.66
CA SER A 100 -5.59 8.71 8.08
C SER A 100 -4.43 9.56 7.55
N GLN A 101 -4.12 9.44 6.26
CA GLN A 101 -3.04 10.13 5.55
C GLN A 101 -1.61 9.67 5.95
N ARG A 102 -1.44 8.57 6.67
CA ARG A 102 -0.12 7.99 6.97
C ARG A 102 0.38 7.12 5.82
N VAL A 103 0.56 7.74 4.66
CA VAL A 103 1.11 7.12 3.45
C VAL A 103 2.42 7.81 3.11
N ILE A 104 3.45 7.03 2.87
CA ILE A 104 4.75 7.48 2.35
C ILE A 104 4.88 6.96 0.93
N ARG A 105 5.17 7.84 -0.01
CA ARG A 105 5.50 7.46 -1.40
C ARG A 105 6.98 7.68 -1.64
N ALA A 106 7.61 6.83 -2.42
CA ALA A 106 9.02 6.98 -2.76
C ALA A 106 9.33 8.28 -3.53
N ASP A 107 8.32 8.91 -4.14
CA ASP A 107 8.43 10.17 -4.88
C ASP A 107 7.74 11.35 -4.19
N ASP A 108 7.50 11.25 -2.89
CA ASP A 108 6.95 12.37 -2.13
C ASP A 108 7.88 13.60 -2.19
N PRO A 109 7.34 14.77 -2.53
CA PRO A 109 8.17 15.97 -2.77
C PRO A 109 8.89 16.48 -1.53
N TRP A 110 8.53 16.06 -0.34
CA TRP A 110 9.18 16.43 0.91
C TRP A 110 10.45 15.61 1.19
N ILE A 111 10.62 14.44 0.54
CA ILE A 111 11.80 13.59 0.72
C ILE A 111 13.01 14.28 0.07
N GLY A 112 14.12 14.41 0.82
CA GLY A 112 15.34 15.06 0.36
C GLY A 112 15.29 16.59 0.32
N GLN A 113 14.28 17.20 0.93
CA GLN A 113 14.15 18.64 1.05
C GLN A 113 14.56 19.08 2.46
N PRO A 114 15.58 19.96 2.60
CA PRO A 114 15.87 20.57 3.90
C PRO A 114 14.65 21.31 4.42
N ALA A 115 14.24 21.02 5.64
CA ALA A 115 13.00 21.54 6.24
C ALA A 115 11.70 21.17 5.49
N GLY A 116 11.75 20.19 4.61
CA GLY A 116 10.54 19.57 4.04
C GLY A 116 9.73 18.93 5.14
N LYS A 117 8.57 19.52 5.46
CA LYS A 117 7.66 18.89 6.43
C LYS A 117 7.02 17.70 5.75
N PRO A 118 7.15 16.50 6.30
CA PRO A 118 6.42 15.33 5.81
C PRO A 118 4.93 15.63 5.71
N GLN A 119 4.36 15.38 4.55
CA GLN A 119 2.91 15.31 4.39
C GLN A 119 2.46 13.92 4.81
N PHE A 120 2.52 13.70 6.10
CA PHE A 120 2.20 12.44 6.74
C PHE A 120 1.19 12.71 7.84
N GLY A 121 0.19 11.87 7.94
CA GLY A 121 -0.86 12.02 8.95
C GLY A 121 -0.32 12.06 10.37
N ALA A 122 -1.14 12.50 11.30
CA ALA A 122 -0.73 12.57 12.70
C ALA A 122 -0.18 11.23 13.19
N PRO A 123 0.85 11.22 14.03
CA PRO A 123 1.32 10.03 14.72
C PRO A 123 0.16 9.30 15.40
N SER A 124 0.28 8.00 15.49
CA SER A 124 -0.70 7.13 16.15
C SER A 124 -0.07 6.42 17.35
N GLY A 125 -0.81 5.55 18.01
CA GLY A 125 -0.28 4.78 19.12
C GLY A 125 0.91 3.89 18.74
N ALA A 126 0.94 3.38 17.51
CA ALA A 126 2.01 2.52 17.02
C ALA A 126 3.04 3.26 16.15
N VAL A 127 2.70 4.40 15.56
CA VAL A 127 3.63 5.19 14.73
C VAL A 127 4.18 6.35 15.58
N LEU A 128 5.42 6.20 16.01
CA LEU A 128 6.06 7.10 16.96
C LEU A 128 6.76 8.28 16.30
N GLY A 129 7.31 8.09 15.11
CA GLY A 129 8.07 9.12 14.43
C GLY A 129 8.31 8.82 12.96
N LEU A 130 8.72 9.87 12.26
CA LEU A 130 9.12 9.81 10.85
C LEU A 130 10.36 10.70 10.67
N GLN A 131 11.40 10.13 10.10
CA GLN A 131 12.64 10.82 9.74
C GLN A 131 12.99 10.56 8.28
N HIS A 132 13.76 11.42 7.67
CA HIS A 132 14.23 11.25 6.30
C HIS A 132 15.59 11.90 6.07
N ASP A 133 16.28 11.49 5.02
CA ASP A 133 17.49 12.17 4.57
C ASP A 133 17.15 13.52 3.94
N GLU A 134 17.29 14.58 4.70
CA GLU A 134 16.98 15.96 4.28
C GLU A 134 17.90 16.48 3.18
N LYS A 135 19.03 15.83 2.93
CA LYS A 135 20.04 16.31 1.98
C LYS A 135 19.93 15.66 0.61
N ASN A 136 19.79 14.34 0.58
CA ASN A 136 19.87 13.57 -0.67
C ASN A 136 18.59 12.78 -0.99
N GLY A 137 17.68 12.65 -0.03
CA GLY A 137 16.44 11.90 -0.21
C GLY A 137 16.63 10.39 -0.39
N LEU A 138 17.69 9.83 0.20
CA LEU A 138 18.07 8.43 -0.03
C LEU A 138 17.32 7.45 0.87
N TRP A 139 16.77 7.91 1.98
CA TRP A 139 16.07 7.07 2.93
C TRP A 139 14.94 7.82 3.65
N VAL A 140 13.97 7.05 4.06
CA VAL A 140 12.91 7.45 5.00
C VAL A 140 12.82 6.38 6.06
N GLU A 141 12.76 6.79 7.31
CA GLU A 141 12.64 5.91 8.46
C GLU A 141 11.33 6.19 9.19
N LEU A 142 10.59 5.13 9.45
CA LEU A 142 9.35 5.17 10.20
C LEU A 142 9.54 4.39 11.49
N ASP A 143 9.45 5.09 12.63
CA ASP A 143 9.54 4.47 13.96
C ASP A 143 8.19 3.86 14.35
N ILE A 144 8.21 2.57 14.61
CA ILE A 144 7.02 1.80 14.99
C ILE A 144 7.25 1.17 16.37
N ALA A 145 6.25 1.29 17.26
CA ALA A 145 6.25 0.69 18.60
C ALA A 145 5.94 -0.80 18.58
#